data_7171ee1b86034d6770d977aa973b75cd
#
_entry.id   7171ee1b86034d6770d977aa973b75cd
#
_cell.length_a   1.000
_cell.length_b   1.000
_cell.length_c   1.000
_cell.angle_alpha   90.00
_cell.angle_beta   90.00
_cell.angle_gamma   90.00
#
_symmetry.space_group_name_H-M   'P 1'
#
loop_
_entity.id
_entity.type
_entity.pdbx_description
1 polymer ?
#
loop_
_entity_poly.entity_id
_entity_poly.type
_entity_poly.pdbx_seq_one_letter_code
_entity_poly.pdbx_strand_id
1 'polypeptide(L)'
;MSQNESGTIAIPMYDKDDAVLVLEDGQVYVGEPYGALGETTGEIVFATGMTGYQETLTDPSYDRQIVVQTFPHIGDTGVNSEDPESSRIWVAGYIVRDPSPNVSNWRAEGSLDDDLAKNGIVGLSHIDTRKLVRHLRSAGVMRAGIFSGDALTDQATGALKTIEQLLEDVKNTPQMQGLSLYDEVSTKETYTIEPCGEYEGKEPLYTVAAVDLGIDRKST
;
A
#
# COMPACT_ATOMS: atom_id res chain seq x y z
N MET A 1 -30.86 -28.57 16.77
CA MET A 1 -30.55 -27.77 17.94
C MET A 1 -29.24 -28.23 18.52
N SER A 2 -28.16 -27.57 18.25
CA SER A 2 -26.97 -27.59 19.10
C SER A 2 -26.24 -26.26 18.81
N GLN A 3 -26.37 -25.35 19.77
CA GLN A 3 -25.48 -24.20 19.89
C GLN A 3 -24.17 -24.74 20.43
N ASN A 4 -23.10 -24.52 19.67
CA ASN A 4 -21.75 -24.31 20.17
C ASN A 4 -20.91 -23.93 18.97
N GLU A 5 -20.48 -22.67 18.99
CA GLU A 5 -19.14 -22.39 18.45
C GLU A 5 -18.78 -20.97 18.88
N SER A 6 -18.14 -20.92 20.06
CA SER A 6 -17.18 -19.89 20.37
C SER A 6 -16.09 -20.02 19.28
N GLY A 7 -16.18 -19.21 18.25
CA GLY A 7 -15.18 -19.17 17.20
C GLY A 7 -13.87 -18.62 17.76
N THR A 8 -13.06 -19.49 18.34
CA THR A 8 -11.65 -19.21 18.58
C THR A 8 -11.01 -19.08 17.20
N ILE A 9 -10.71 -17.86 16.78
CA ILE A 9 -9.91 -17.62 15.57
C ILE A 9 -8.58 -18.33 15.84
N ALA A 10 -8.27 -19.35 15.05
CA ALA A 10 -6.97 -19.99 15.12
C ALA A 10 -5.93 -18.92 14.73
N ILE A 11 -5.12 -18.50 15.71
CA ILE A 11 -4.04 -17.55 15.47
C ILE A 11 -2.99 -18.31 14.62
N PRO A 12 -2.68 -17.87 13.41
CA PRO A 12 -1.66 -18.51 12.60
C PRO A 12 -0.29 -18.37 13.27
N MET A 13 0.49 -19.45 13.24
CA MET A 13 1.89 -19.38 13.66
C MET A 13 2.69 -18.64 12.60
N TYR A 14 3.65 -17.84 13.03
CA TYR A 14 4.57 -17.12 12.17
C TYR A 14 5.99 -17.11 12.77
N ASP A 15 6.97 -16.86 11.95
CA ASP A 15 8.37 -16.74 12.36
C ASP A 15 8.98 -15.39 11.90
N LYS A 16 10.26 -15.21 12.13
CA LYS A 16 10.95 -13.94 11.82
C LYS A 16 11.12 -13.68 10.32
N ASP A 17 10.99 -14.70 9.49
CA ASP A 17 11.16 -14.62 8.05
C ASP A 17 9.83 -14.33 7.33
N ASP A 18 8.71 -14.39 8.08
CA ASP A 18 7.37 -14.05 7.59
C ASP A 18 7.10 -12.54 7.58
N ALA A 19 6.01 -12.18 6.90
CA ALA A 19 5.33 -10.91 7.10
C ALA A 19 3.91 -11.15 7.61
N VAL A 20 3.49 -10.32 8.57
CA VAL A 20 2.22 -10.48 9.25
C VAL A 20 1.36 -9.23 9.05
N LEU A 21 0.15 -9.43 8.52
CA LEU A 21 -0.89 -8.41 8.50
C LEU A 21 -1.84 -8.64 9.67
N VAL A 22 -2.05 -7.61 10.46
CA VAL A 22 -3.02 -7.60 11.56
C VAL A 22 -4.05 -6.51 11.29
N LEU A 23 -5.33 -6.89 11.34
CA LEU A 23 -6.45 -5.96 11.23
C LEU A 23 -6.94 -5.54 12.62
N GLU A 24 -7.55 -4.37 12.71
CA GLU A 24 -8.09 -3.79 13.97
C GLU A 24 -9.09 -4.71 14.68
N ASP A 25 -9.81 -5.53 13.94
CA ASP A 25 -10.78 -6.49 14.48
C ASP A 25 -10.16 -7.83 14.92
N GLY A 26 -8.83 -7.96 14.82
CA GLY A 26 -8.07 -9.13 15.24
C GLY A 26 -7.91 -10.21 14.17
N GLN A 27 -8.37 -9.98 12.93
CA GLN A 27 -8.03 -10.89 11.83
C GLN A 27 -6.53 -10.78 11.50
N VAL A 28 -5.92 -11.94 11.24
CA VAL A 28 -4.48 -12.06 10.97
C VAL A 28 -4.26 -12.83 9.67
N TYR A 29 -3.33 -12.36 8.88
CA TYR A 29 -2.84 -13.03 7.68
C TYR A 29 -1.32 -13.12 7.75
N VAL A 30 -0.78 -14.28 7.45
CA VAL A 30 0.67 -14.53 7.40
C VAL A 30 1.05 -14.83 5.96
N GLY A 31 2.10 -14.20 5.48
CA GLY A 31 2.62 -14.34 4.14
C GLY A 31 4.10 -14.00 4.08
N GLU A 32 4.58 -13.58 2.93
CA GLU A 32 5.98 -13.27 2.71
C GLU A 32 6.21 -11.75 2.64
N PRO A 33 7.36 -11.23 3.13
CA PRO A 33 7.73 -9.84 2.94
C PRO A 33 7.76 -9.46 1.46
N TYR A 34 7.35 -8.24 1.15
CA TYR A 34 7.37 -7.66 -0.18
C TYR A 34 7.78 -6.18 -0.07
N GLY A 35 8.79 -5.75 -0.82
CA GLY A 35 9.37 -4.42 -0.68
C GLY A 35 10.28 -4.29 0.55
N ALA A 36 10.12 -3.21 1.32
CA ALA A 36 10.94 -2.97 2.50
C ALA A 36 10.54 -3.85 3.69
N LEU A 37 11.53 -4.23 4.49
CA LEU A 37 11.29 -4.86 5.80
C LEU A 37 11.02 -3.77 6.85
N GLY A 38 10.15 -4.08 7.82
CA GLY A 38 9.82 -3.19 8.92
C GLY A 38 8.34 -3.24 9.28
N GLU A 39 7.85 -2.13 9.77
CA GLU A 39 6.43 -1.97 10.11
C GLU A 39 5.80 -0.78 9.40
N THR A 40 4.54 -0.92 9.07
CA THR A 40 3.69 0.18 8.61
C THR A 40 2.28 -0.02 9.12
N THR A 41 1.61 1.07 9.47
CA THR A 41 0.23 1.07 9.91
C THR A 41 -0.58 2.11 9.14
N GLY A 42 -1.86 1.84 8.93
CA GLY A 42 -2.74 2.75 8.19
C GLY A 42 -4.16 2.20 8.06
N GLU A 43 -5.00 2.93 7.36
CA GLU A 43 -6.31 2.43 6.98
C GLU A 43 -6.17 1.46 5.81
N ILE A 44 -6.71 0.25 5.94
CA ILE A 44 -6.64 -0.73 4.86
C ILE A 44 -7.79 -0.55 3.87
N VAL A 45 -7.43 -0.42 2.59
CA VAL A 45 -8.35 -0.30 1.46
C VAL A 45 -7.97 -1.28 0.35
N PHE A 46 -8.78 -1.40 -0.69
CA PHE A 46 -8.45 -2.24 -1.83
C PHE A 46 -8.70 -1.55 -3.16
N ALA A 47 -7.80 -1.80 -4.11
CA ALA A 47 -7.90 -1.37 -5.49
C ALA A 47 -8.33 -2.53 -6.38
N THR A 48 -9.26 -2.29 -7.30
CA THR A 48 -9.83 -3.33 -8.20
C THR A 48 -9.30 -3.26 -9.62
N GLY A 49 -8.37 -2.35 -9.92
CA GLY A 49 -7.71 -2.26 -11.21
C GLY A 49 -6.94 -3.54 -11.55
N MET A 50 -7.00 -3.98 -12.79
CA MET A 50 -6.21 -5.11 -13.29
C MET A 50 -4.82 -4.69 -13.74
N THR A 51 -4.64 -3.40 -14.00
CA THR A 51 -3.41 -2.74 -14.47
C THR A 51 -3.26 -1.42 -13.74
N GLY A 52 -2.15 -0.72 -13.91
CA GLY A 52 -1.97 0.61 -13.33
C GLY A 52 -1.60 0.56 -11.85
N TYR A 53 -0.83 -0.44 -11.43
CA TYR A 53 -0.41 -0.50 -10.03
C TYR A 53 0.59 0.60 -9.67
N GLN A 54 1.43 1.05 -10.61
CA GLN A 54 2.39 2.12 -10.38
C GLN A 54 1.65 3.46 -10.20
N GLU A 55 0.61 3.68 -10.98
CA GLU A 55 -0.30 4.80 -10.84
C GLU A 55 -1.00 4.76 -9.46
N THR A 56 -1.55 3.62 -9.07
CA THR A 56 -2.18 3.45 -7.74
C THR A 56 -1.21 3.76 -6.60
N LEU A 57 0.04 3.31 -6.69
CA LEU A 57 1.06 3.54 -5.66
C LEU A 57 1.42 5.02 -5.51
N THR A 58 1.40 5.75 -6.61
CA THR A 58 1.83 7.15 -6.68
C THR A 58 0.67 8.16 -6.66
N ASP A 59 -0.58 7.69 -6.51
CA ASP A 59 -1.75 8.54 -6.37
C ASP A 59 -1.85 9.09 -4.93
N PRO A 60 -1.82 10.43 -4.76
CA PRO A 60 -1.96 11.08 -3.44
C PRO A 60 -3.26 10.72 -2.69
N SER A 61 -4.28 10.22 -3.38
CA SER A 61 -5.54 9.77 -2.77
C SER A 61 -5.34 8.61 -1.79
N TYR A 62 -4.25 7.87 -1.92
CA TYR A 62 -3.91 6.74 -1.04
C TYR A 62 -2.94 7.10 0.09
N ASP A 63 -2.71 8.40 0.34
CA ASP A 63 -1.85 8.81 1.44
C ASP A 63 -2.30 8.20 2.77
N ARG A 64 -1.35 7.60 3.52
CA ARG A 64 -1.55 6.86 4.78
C ARG A 64 -2.45 5.62 4.68
N GLN A 65 -2.73 5.11 3.49
CA GLN A 65 -3.51 3.88 3.33
C GLN A 65 -2.63 2.68 2.96
N ILE A 66 -2.99 1.52 3.51
CA ILE A 66 -2.45 0.22 3.09
C ILE A 66 -3.35 -0.30 1.97
N VAL A 67 -2.81 -0.44 0.77
CA VAL A 67 -3.58 -0.81 -0.42
C VAL A 67 -3.44 -2.30 -0.72
N VAL A 68 -4.58 -2.99 -0.77
CA VAL A 68 -4.67 -4.39 -1.23
C VAL A 68 -4.99 -4.42 -2.72
N GLN A 69 -4.10 -4.96 -3.52
CA GLN A 69 -4.37 -5.16 -4.94
C GLN A 69 -5.22 -6.43 -5.12
N THR A 70 -6.41 -6.27 -5.72
CA THR A 70 -7.33 -7.41 -5.86
C THR A 70 -6.97 -8.33 -7.03
N PHE A 71 -6.29 -7.80 -8.05
CA PHE A 71 -5.80 -8.62 -9.14
C PHE A 71 -4.70 -9.55 -8.62
N PRO A 72 -4.80 -10.86 -8.91
CA PRO A 72 -3.95 -11.83 -8.23
C PRO A 72 -2.48 -11.77 -8.63
N HIS A 73 -2.16 -11.39 -9.85
CA HIS A 73 -0.79 -11.37 -10.37
C HIS A 73 -0.34 -9.94 -10.66
N ILE A 74 0.69 -9.47 -9.97
CA ILE A 74 1.14 -8.07 -9.99
C ILE A 74 2.66 -8.01 -10.18
N GLY A 75 3.14 -7.00 -10.90
CA GLY A 75 4.56 -6.70 -11.05
C GLY A 75 5.19 -7.16 -12.37
N ASP A 76 4.45 -7.84 -13.23
CA ASP A 76 4.92 -8.38 -14.51
C ASP A 76 5.35 -7.31 -15.52
N THR A 77 4.76 -6.12 -15.47
CA THR A 77 5.15 -4.99 -16.32
C THR A 77 6.31 -4.16 -15.75
N GLY A 78 6.74 -4.44 -14.51
CA GLY A 78 7.78 -3.68 -13.83
C GLY A 78 7.36 -2.26 -13.47
N VAL A 79 8.35 -1.41 -13.26
CA VAL A 79 8.18 0.02 -13.01
C VAL A 79 9.02 0.82 -14.01
N ASN A 80 8.59 2.06 -14.28
CA ASN A 80 9.30 2.99 -15.17
C ASN A 80 9.08 4.44 -14.72
N SER A 81 9.82 5.37 -15.34
CA SER A 81 9.78 6.79 -14.98
C SER A 81 8.60 7.58 -15.60
N GLU A 82 7.82 6.97 -16.49
CA GLU A 82 6.73 7.65 -17.22
C GLU A 82 5.34 7.40 -16.61
N ASP A 83 5.15 6.27 -15.92
CA ASP A 83 3.84 5.83 -15.39
C ASP A 83 3.44 6.42 -14.03
N PRO A 84 4.34 6.97 -13.16
CA PRO A 84 3.90 7.58 -11.90
C PRO A 84 2.90 8.72 -12.11
N GLU A 85 1.85 8.75 -11.29
CA GLU A 85 0.84 9.83 -11.28
C GLU A 85 1.38 11.09 -10.61
N SER A 86 2.32 10.94 -9.66
CA SER A 86 2.91 12.05 -8.94
C SER A 86 4.38 11.81 -8.59
N SER A 87 4.95 12.66 -7.75
CA SER A 87 6.39 12.72 -7.48
C SER A 87 6.93 11.61 -6.58
N ARG A 88 6.07 10.84 -5.90
CA ARG A 88 6.48 9.80 -4.94
C ARG A 88 5.41 8.71 -4.79
N ILE A 89 5.78 7.62 -4.14
CA ILE A 89 4.82 6.65 -3.62
C ILE A 89 4.15 7.23 -2.38
N TRP A 90 2.82 7.14 -2.31
CA TRP A 90 1.99 7.69 -1.23
C TRP A 90 1.43 6.63 -0.31
N VAL A 91 1.23 5.40 -0.81
CA VAL A 91 0.68 4.32 0.01
C VAL A 91 1.52 4.08 1.24
N ALA A 92 0.89 3.85 2.40
CA ALA A 92 1.58 3.47 3.62
C ALA A 92 2.14 2.04 3.54
N GLY A 93 1.44 1.16 2.82
CA GLY A 93 1.87 -0.22 2.62
C GLY A 93 1.16 -0.84 1.42
N TYR A 94 1.67 -1.97 0.94
CA TYR A 94 1.16 -2.60 -0.27
C TYR A 94 1.01 -4.11 -0.12
N ILE A 95 -0.16 -4.64 -0.51
CA ILE A 95 -0.48 -6.06 -0.36
C ILE A 95 -0.85 -6.65 -1.71
N VAL A 96 -0.16 -7.72 -2.08
CA VAL A 96 -0.38 -8.47 -3.31
C VAL A 96 -0.56 -9.95 -3.01
N ARG A 97 -1.20 -10.69 -3.92
CA ARG A 97 -1.33 -12.14 -3.75
C ARG A 97 -0.12 -12.88 -4.30
N ASP A 98 0.19 -12.63 -5.57
CA ASP A 98 1.17 -13.38 -6.36
C ASP A 98 2.05 -12.39 -7.12
N PRO A 99 3.14 -11.92 -6.51
CA PRO A 99 4.05 -11.00 -7.16
C PRO A 99 4.79 -11.71 -8.28
N SER A 100 4.94 -11.04 -9.42
CA SER A 100 5.71 -11.58 -10.54
C SER A 100 7.20 -11.62 -10.22
N PRO A 101 7.83 -12.80 -10.30
CA PRO A 101 9.27 -12.92 -10.07
C PRO A 101 10.11 -12.36 -11.24
N ASN A 102 9.46 -12.11 -12.38
CA ASN A 102 10.14 -11.65 -13.58
C ASN A 102 9.39 -10.49 -14.20
N VAL A 103 10.13 -9.47 -14.58
CA VAL A 103 9.63 -8.34 -15.34
C VAL A 103 9.72 -8.66 -16.82
N SER A 104 8.62 -8.48 -17.55
CA SER A 104 8.51 -8.79 -18.99
C SER A 104 7.80 -7.66 -19.75
N ASN A 105 8.42 -6.48 -19.76
CA ASN A 105 7.92 -5.32 -20.50
C ASN A 105 9.11 -4.52 -21.03
N TRP A 106 9.05 -4.10 -22.28
CA TRP A 106 10.11 -3.31 -22.94
C TRP A 106 10.31 -1.92 -22.29
N ARG A 107 9.30 -1.38 -21.60
CA ARG A 107 9.38 -0.10 -20.89
C ARG A 107 9.90 -0.22 -19.45
N ALA A 108 10.09 -1.44 -18.96
CA ALA A 108 10.49 -1.64 -17.57
C ALA A 108 11.92 -1.16 -17.31
N GLU A 109 12.11 -0.42 -16.24
CA GLU A 109 13.39 0.08 -15.73
C GLU A 109 13.80 -0.67 -14.47
N GLY A 110 12.85 -1.34 -13.79
CA GLY A 110 13.09 -2.11 -12.59
C GLY A 110 11.93 -3.02 -12.21
N SER A 111 12.11 -3.79 -11.14
CA SER A 111 11.04 -4.58 -10.54
C SER A 111 10.21 -3.73 -9.57
N LEU A 112 8.97 -4.13 -9.35
CA LEU A 112 8.11 -3.48 -8.37
C LEU A 112 8.62 -3.71 -6.94
N ASP A 113 9.15 -4.89 -6.65
CA ASP A 113 9.70 -5.25 -5.33
C ASP A 113 10.87 -4.33 -4.96
N ASP A 114 11.85 -4.19 -5.87
CA ASP A 114 13.00 -3.31 -5.68
C ASP A 114 12.58 -1.84 -5.51
N ASP A 115 11.58 -1.40 -6.27
CA ASP A 115 11.08 -0.01 -6.19
C ASP A 115 10.40 0.26 -4.85
N LEU A 116 9.55 -0.65 -4.37
CA LEU A 116 8.96 -0.57 -3.03
C LEU A 116 10.05 -0.55 -1.94
N ALA A 117 11.01 -1.48 -2.02
CA ALA A 117 12.12 -1.55 -1.06
C ALA A 117 12.94 -0.27 -1.04
N LYS A 118 13.30 0.28 -2.20
CA LYS A 118 14.06 1.53 -2.35
C LYS A 118 13.33 2.73 -1.77
N ASN A 119 12.01 2.76 -1.88
CA ASN A 119 11.17 3.84 -1.34
C ASN A 119 10.74 3.59 0.12
N GLY A 120 11.17 2.50 0.74
CA GLY A 120 10.85 2.18 2.14
C GLY A 120 9.41 1.74 2.37
N ILE A 121 8.73 1.26 1.32
CA ILE A 121 7.34 0.81 1.41
C ILE A 121 7.32 -0.65 1.87
N VAL A 122 6.75 -0.88 3.04
CA VAL A 122 6.55 -2.21 3.62
C VAL A 122 5.37 -2.89 2.95
N GLY A 123 5.57 -4.09 2.48
CA GLY A 123 4.52 -4.85 1.80
C GLY A 123 4.43 -6.30 2.26
N LEU A 124 3.37 -6.95 1.79
CA LEU A 124 3.03 -8.32 2.09
C LEU A 124 2.53 -9.04 0.84
N SER A 125 3.02 -10.25 0.63
CA SER A 125 2.62 -11.10 -0.48
C SER A 125 2.19 -12.51 -0.02
N HIS A 126 1.71 -13.33 -0.95
CA HIS A 126 1.35 -14.73 -0.75
C HIS A 126 0.21 -14.96 0.25
N ILE A 127 -0.70 -14.00 0.43
CA ILE A 127 -1.91 -14.18 1.23
C ILE A 127 -3.17 -14.34 0.36
N ASP A 128 -4.25 -14.83 0.95
CA ASP A 128 -5.57 -14.86 0.30
C ASP A 128 -6.21 -13.46 0.29
N THR A 129 -5.81 -12.64 -0.71
CA THR A 129 -6.37 -11.30 -0.91
C THR A 129 -7.87 -11.33 -1.18
N ARG A 130 -8.42 -12.40 -1.78
CA ARG A 130 -9.86 -12.54 -2.00
C ARG A 130 -10.61 -12.67 -0.66
N LYS A 131 -10.09 -13.49 0.26
CA LYS A 131 -10.66 -13.62 1.62
C LYS A 131 -10.61 -12.27 2.34
N LEU A 132 -9.45 -11.58 2.30
CA LEU A 132 -9.25 -10.27 2.90
C LEU A 132 -10.24 -9.22 2.34
N VAL A 133 -10.33 -9.09 1.02
CA VAL A 133 -11.23 -8.12 0.37
C VAL A 133 -12.71 -8.41 0.67
N ARG A 134 -13.12 -9.68 0.72
CA ARG A 134 -14.49 -10.03 1.13
C ARG A 134 -14.77 -9.63 2.57
N HIS A 135 -13.78 -9.78 3.46
CA HIS A 135 -13.89 -9.33 4.83
C HIS A 135 -14.07 -7.82 4.91
N LEU A 136 -13.17 -7.04 4.27
CA LEU A 136 -13.24 -5.57 4.23
C LEU A 136 -14.56 -5.05 3.64
N ARG A 137 -15.11 -5.72 2.61
CA ARG A 137 -16.42 -5.35 2.06
C ARG A 137 -17.57 -5.50 3.05
N SER A 138 -17.47 -6.45 3.97
CA SER A 138 -18.53 -6.74 4.95
C SER A 138 -18.36 -5.96 6.24
N ALA A 139 -17.12 -5.80 6.71
CA ALA A 139 -16.81 -5.13 7.97
C ALA A 139 -16.62 -3.61 7.80
N GLY A 140 -16.29 -3.14 6.60
CA GLY A 140 -15.91 -1.76 6.32
C GLY A 140 -14.39 -1.58 6.34
N VAL A 141 -13.94 -0.37 6.00
CA VAL A 141 -12.53 0.03 6.14
C VAL A 141 -12.17 0.12 7.61
N MET A 142 -10.93 -0.25 7.94
CA MET A 142 -10.43 -0.28 9.31
C MET A 142 -8.92 -0.06 9.34
N ARG A 143 -8.36 0.15 10.51
CA ARG A 143 -6.92 0.22 10.69
C ARG A 143 -6.30 -1.17 10.52
N ALA A 144 -5.09 -1.19 9.99
CA ALA A 144 -4.29 -2.41 9.84
C ALA A 144 -2.80 -2.08 10.02
N GLY A 145 -2.00 -3.12 10.22
CA GLY A 145 -0.54 -3.02 10.24
C GLY A 145 0.10 -4.20 9.52
N ILE A 146 1.17 -3.93 8.80
CA ILE A 146 2.05 -4.94 8.22
C ILE A 146 3.36 -4.90 9.01
N PHE A 147 3.81 -6.06 9.44
CA PHE A 147 5.02 -6.22 10.25
C PHE A 147 5.91 -7.30 9.62
N SER A 148 7.22 -7.03 9.48
CA SER A 148 8.20 -7.97 8.95
C SER A 148 9.60 -7.71 9.52
N GLY A 149 10.48 -8.68 9.43
CA GLY A 149 11.85 -8.55 9.92
C GLY A 149 11.93 -8.18 11.41
N ASP A 150 12.74 -7.18 11.73
CA ASP A 150 12.95 -6.75 13.12
C ASP A 150 11.69 -6.20 13.80
N ALA A 151 10.70 -5.76 13.05
CA ALA A 151 9.42 -5.28 13.59
C ALA A 151 8.58 -6.39 14.25
N LEU A 152 8.83 -7.65 13.88
CA LEU A 152 8.23 -8.81 14.53
C LEU A 152 8.89 -9.19 15.86
N THR A 153 9.99 -8.52 16.22
CA THR A 153 10.78 -8.85 17.40
C THR A 153 10.64 -7.76 18.47
N ASP A 154 10.39 -8.17 19.69
CA ASP A 154 10.45 -7.28 20.85
C ASP A 154 11.91 -6.91 21.13
N GLN A 155 12.25 -5.65 21.03
CA GLN A 155 13.61 -5.13 21.15
C GLN A 155 14.22 -5.34 22.55
N ALA A 156 13.40 -5.49 23.59
CA ALA A 156 13.87 -5.66 24.96
C ALA A 156 14.20 -7.12 25.27
N THR A 157 13.43 -8.05 24.71
CA THR A 157 13.53 -9.48 25.01
C THR A 157 14.19 -10.30 23.91
N GLY A 158 14.21 -9.80 22.68
CA GLY A 158 14.64 -10.54 21.49
C GLY A 158 13.69 -11.65 21.05
N ALA A 159 12.51 -11.75 21.67
CA ALA A 159 11.49 -12.73 21.33
C ALA A 159 10.54 -12.20 20.24
N LEU A 160 9.88 -13.09 19.52
CA LEU A 160 8.80 -12.69 18.61
C LEU A 160 7.67 -12.02 19.41
N LYS A 161 7.16 -10.90 18.90
CA LYS A 161 5.96 -10.24 19.44
C LYS A 161 4.77 -11.20 19.36
N THR A 162 3.86 -11.10 20.31
CA THR A 162 2.58 -11.83 20.21
C THR A 162 1.61 -11.07 19.29
N ILE A 163 0.59 -11.75 18.78
CA ILE A 163 -0.45 -11.11 17.97
C ILE A 163 -1.15 -9.99 18.75
N GLU A 164 -1.31 -10.16 20.07
CA GLU A 164 -1.90 -9.12 20.92
C GLU A 164 -1.06 -7.86 20.96
N GLN A 165 0.27 -7.97 20.98
CA GLN A 165 1.19 -6.82 20.91
C GLN A 165 1.10 -6.12 19.55
N LEU A 166 1.11 -6.88 18.45
CA LEU A 166 0.94 -6.32 17.10
C LEU A 166 -0.44 -5.64 16.93
N LEU A 167 -1.49 -6.24 17.49
CA LEU A 167 -2.83 -5.66 17.48
C LEU A 167 -2.92 -4.36 18.30
N GLU A 168 -2.18 -4.27 19.39
CA GLU A 168 -2.09 -3.03 20.17
C GLU A 168 -1.43 -1.92 19.36
N ASP A 169 -0.35 -2.24 18.64
CA ASP A 169 0.32 -1.29 17.73
C ASP A 169 -0.67 -0.77 16.67
N VAL A 170 -1.47 -1.66 16.06
CA VAL A 170 -2.53 -1.27 15.10
C VAL A 170 -3.59 -0.37 15.75
N LYS A 171 -4.05 -0.70 16.94
CA LYS A 171 -5.09 0.08 17.65
C LYS A 171 -4.59 1.46 18.11
N ASN A 172 -3.30 1.63 18.27
CA ASN A 172 -2.68 2.91 18.61
C ASN A 172 -2.50 3.83 17.38
N THR A 173 -2.66 3.31 16.16
CA THR A 173 -2.62 4.11 14.93
C THR A 173 -3.77 5.12 14.91
N PRO A 174 -3.54 6.39 14.54
CA PRO A 174 -4.62 7.36 14.35
C PRO A 174 -5.64 6.87 13.31
N GLN A 175 -6.92 7.13 13.56
CA GLN A 175 -7.96 6.89 12.55
C GLN A 175 -7.87 7.94 11.44
N MET A 176 -8.17 7.55 10.21
CA MET A 176 -8.26 8.48 9.08
C MET A 176 -9.42 9.47 9.25
N GLN A 177 -10.50 9.04 9.89
CA GLN A 177 -11.66 9.90 10.14
C GLN A 177 -11.27 11.12 11.00
N GLY A 178 -11.46 12.30 10.44
CA GLY A 178 -11.14 13.56 11.10
C GLY A 178 -9.69 14.05 10.90
N LEU A 179 -8.85 13.30 10.20
CA LEU A 179 -7.55 13.79 9.76
C LEU A 179 -7.72 14.77 8.59
N SER A 180 -6.87 15.78 8.55
CA SER A 180 -6.75 16.70 7.43
C SER A 180 -5.41 16.47 6.75
N LEU A 181 -5.40 15.81 5.60
CA LEU A 181 -4.19 15.44 4.88
C LEU A 181 -3.81 16.45 3.79
N TYR A 182 -4.62 17.50 3.58
CA TYR A 182 -4.37 18.46 2.51
C TYR A 182 -2.99 19.13 2.62
N ASP A 183 -2.50 19.33 3.83
CA ASP A 183 -1.16 19.89 4.06
C ASP A 183 -0.03 18.94 3.61
N GLU A 184 -0.29 17.65 3.55
CA GLU A 184 0.69 16.63 3.13
C GLU A 184 0.72 16.47 1.63
N VAL A 185 -0.46 16.47 0.99
CA VAL A 185 -0.61 16.19 -0.45
C VAL A 185 -0.58 17.44 -1.33
N SER A 186 -0.91 18.63 -0.79
CA SER A 186 -0.90 19.88 -1.55
C SER A 186 0.51 20.32 -1.91
N THR A 187 0.68 20.94 -3.07
CA THR A 187 1.94 21.57 -3.46
C THR A 187 2.32 22.69 -2.47
N LYS A 188 3.62 22.83 -2.22
CA LYS A 188 4.15 23.88 -1.34
C LYS A 188 4.61 25.12 -2.12
N GLU A 189 4.81 24.96 -3.40
CA GLU A 189 5.33 26.02 -4.28
C GLU A 189 4.53 26.05 -5.59
N THR A 190 4.43 27.23 -6.16
CA THR A 190 3.84 27.40 -7.49
C THR A 190 4.79 26.83 -8.54
N TYR A 191 4.27 26.01 -9.43
CA TYR A 191 5.00 25.44 -10.54
C TYR A 191 4.22 25.58 -11.84
N THR A 192 4.89 25.43 -12.97
CA THR A 192 4.30 25.45 -14.30
C THR A 192 4.59 24.14 -15.00
N ILE A 193 3.60 23.58 -15.65
CA ILE A 193 3.76 22.43 -16.54
C ILE A 193 3.74 22.95 -17.96
N GLU A 194 4.82 22.70 -18.68
CA GLU A 194 4.94 23.07 -20.10
C GLU A 194 4.22 22.04 -20.99
N PRO A 195 3.82 22.44 -22.21
CA PRO A 195 3.25 21.51 -23.16
C PRO A 195 4.17 20.30 -23.41
N CYS A 196 3.60 19.10 -23.41
CA CYS A 196 4.34 17.85 -23.60
C CYS A 196 3.77 17.00 -24.75
N GLY A 197 4.42 15.90 -25.06
CA GLY A 197 4.01 14.98 -26.11
C GLY A 197 4.01 15.66 -27.50
N GLU A 198 2.90 15.56 -28.24
CA GLU A 198 2.77 16.16 -29.58
C GLU A 198 2.77 17.70 -29.57
N TYR A 199 2.64 18.32 -28.40
CA TYR A 199 2.63 19.78 -28.22
C TYR A 199 3.94 20.32 -27.64
N GLU A 200 4.93 19.49 -27.41
CA GLU A 200 6.23 19.89 -26.86
C GLU A 200 6.88 20.95 -27.77
N GLY A 201 7.34 22.05 -27.17
CA GLY A 201 7.98 23.17 -27.90
C GLY A 201 7.01 24.04 -28.69
N LYS A 202 5.70 23.82 -28.66
CA LYS A 202 4.69 24.69 -29.24
C LYS A 202 4.28 25.77 -28.25
N GLU A 203 4.00 26.97 -28.77
CA GLU A 203 3.42 28.06 -27.95
C GLU A 203 2.05 27.65 -27.45
N PRO A 204 1.79 27.72 -26.09
CA PRO A 204 0.50 27.41 -25.54
C PRO A 204 -0.57 28.42 -25.99
N LEU A 205 -1.71 27.94 -26.42
CA LEU A 205 -2.85 28.82 -26.78
C LEU A 205 -3.49 29.45 -25.52
N TYR A 206 -3.45 28.76 -24.38
CA TYR A 206 -4.02 29.20 -23.11
C TYR A 206 -3.12 28.78 -21.97
N THR A 207 -3.14 29.57 -20.90
CA THR A 207 -2.58 29.19 -19.60
C THR A 207 -3.71 29.02 -18.61
N VAL A 208 -3.79 27.86 -17.97
CA VAL A 208 -4.81 27.51 -16.97
C VAL A 208 -4.16 27.50 -15.60
N ALA A 209 -4.75 28.22 -14.65
CA ALA A 209 -4.34 28.13 -13.24
C ALA A 209 -5.16 27.02 -12.56
N ALA A 210 -4.48 26.04 -11.99
CA ALA A 210 -5.08 24.97 -11.19
C ALA A 210 -4.65 25.10 -9.73
N VAL A 211 -5.58 24.83 -8.81
CA VAL A 211 -5.25 24.72 -7.37
C VAL A 211 -4.87 23.27 -7.10
N ASP A 212 -3.59 23.05 -6.82
CA ASP A 212 -3.07 21.70 -6.57
C ASP A 212 -3.22 21.34 -5.09
N LEU A 213 -4.21 20.50 -4.80
CA LEU A 213 -4.47 19.89 -3.49
C LEU A 213 -4.16 18.38 -3.50
N GLY A 214 -3.18 17.96 -4.26
CA GLY A 214 -2.86 16.57 -4.52
C GLY A 214 -3.41 16.13 -5.88
N ILE A 215 -3.29 16.99 -6.90
CA ILE A 215 -3.75 16.69 -8.25
C ILE A 215 -2.84 15.65 -8.90
N ASP A 216 -3.45 14.72 -9.61
CA ASP A 216 -2.75 13.82 -10.52
C ASP A 216 -2.21 14.63 -11.71
N ARG A 217 -0.89 14.57 -11.92
CA ARG A 217 -0.21 15.34 -12.98
C ARG A 217 -0.57 14.90 -14.38
N LYS A 218 -1.11 13.69 -14.56
CA LYS A 218 -1.54 13.19 -15.88
C LYS A 218 -2.96 13.62 -16.21
N SER A 219 -3.74 14.03 -15.23
CA SER A 219 -5.08 14.60 -15.44
C SER A 219 -5.05 16.06 -15.85
N THR A 220 -3.89 16.67 -15.90
CA THR A 220 -3.64 18.02 -16.41
C THR A 220 -2.97 17.97 -17.79
#